data_282383082797f2375d5fda46e11aa748
#
_entry.id   282383082797f2375d5fda46e11aa748
#
_cell.length_a   1.000
_cell.length_b   1.000
_cell.length_c   1.000
_cell.angle_alpha   90.00
_cell.angle_beta   90.00
_cell.angle_gamma   90.00
#
_symmetry.space_group_name_H-M   'P 1'
#
loop_
_entity.id
_entity.type
_entity.pdbx_description
1 polymer ?
#
loop_
_entity_poly.entity_id
_entity_poly.type
_entity_poly.pdbx_seq_one_letter_code
_entity_poly.pdbx_strand_id
1 'polypeptide(L)'
;MVDRLANSEANTRRISIVENCFGAAGQPLTIPGRVLIGEGVLTKLCRKKPKARQFFLFNDILVYGNIVIQKKKYNKQHIIPLENVTIDSIQDEGDLRNGWLIKTPTKSFAVYAATATEKSEWMSHINKCVSDLLSKSGKTPSNEHAAVWVPDSEATVCMRCQKAKFTPVNRRHHCRKCGFVVCGPCSEKRFLLPSQSSKPVRICDFCYDLLSTGEMTTCQPTRSDSYSQSPKSPLNDVSDDDDDDDSSD
;
A
#
# COMPACT_ATOMS: atom_id res chain seq x y z
N MET A 1 21.12 -9.40 -19.50
CA MET A 1 20.20 -8.78 -20.48
C MET A 1 19.69 -7.41 -20.00
N VAL A 2 19.42 -7.22 -18.70
CA VAL A 2 18.99 -5.93 -18.11
C VAL A 2 20.03 -4.82 -18.30
N ASP A 3 21.32 -5.13 -18.20
CA ASP A 3 22.41 -4.12 -18.30
C ASP A 3 22.54 -3.50 -19.69
N ARG A 4 22.15 -4.20 -20.76
CA ARG A 4 22.11 -3.62 -22.13
C ARG A 4 20.94 -2.66 -22.31
N LEU A 5 19.81 -2.89 -21.61
CA LEU A 5 18.64 -2.01 -21.67
C LEU A 5 18.83 -0.75 -20.82
N ALA A 6 19.57 -0.83 -19.71
CA ALA A 6 19.78 0.26 -18.77
C ALA A 6 20.42 1.49 -19.42
N ASN A 7 21.32 1.29 -20.38
CA ASN A 7 22.02 2.36 -21.08
C ASN A 7 21.44 2.68 -22.47
N SER A 8 20.26 2.13 -22.80
CA SER A 8 19.61 2.40 -24.08
C SER A 8 18.93 3.77 -24.06
N GLU A 9 19.09 4.53 -25.14
CA GLU A 9 18.39 5.81 -25.34
C GLU A 9 16.86 5.64 -25.25
N ALA A 10 16.35 4.52 -25.75
CA ALA A 10 14.93 4.18 -25.69
C ALA A 10 14.43 4.06 -24.23
N ASN A 11 15.21 3.41 -23.33
CA ASN A 11 14.86 3.30 -21.92
C ASN A 11 14.87 4.67 -21.24
N THR A 12 15.89 5.49 -21.50
CA THR A 12 15.99 6.85 -20.94
C THR A 12 14.79 7.70 -21.36
N ARG A 13 14.40 7.65 -22.64
CA ARG A 13 13.19 8.35 -23.12
C ARG A 13 11.92 7.87 -22.43
N ARG A 14 11.75 6.57 -22.23
CA ARG A 14 10.57 6.01 -21.53
C ARG A 14 10.50 6.51 -20.09
N ILE A 15 11.61 6.52 -19.37
CA ILE A 15 11.70 7.04 -17.99
C ILE A 15 11.37 8.54 -17.95
N SER A 16 11.94 9.33 -18.87
CA SER A 16 11.64 10.77 -18.95
C SER A 16 10.16 11.06 -19.23
N ILE A 17 9.48 10.23 -20.04
CA ILE A 17 8.04 10.36 -20.25
C ILE A 17 7.26 10.14 -18.94
N VAL A 18 7.63 9.12 -18.16
CA VAL A 18 7.00 8.85 -16.85
C VAL A 18 7.24 10.02 -15.89
N GLU A 19 8.47 10.55 -15.81
CA GLU A 19 8.82 11.71 -15.00
C GLU A 19 7.96 12.93 -15.36
N ASN A 20 7.86 13.24 -16.64
CA ASN A 20 7.09 14.37 -17.16
C ASN A 20 5.58 14.24 -16.83
N CYS A 21 5.06 13.02 -16.76
CA CYS A 21 3.66 12.79 -16.36
C CYS A 21 3.37 13.18 -14.91
N PHE A 22 4.36 13.14 -14.00
CA PHE A 22 4.24 13.63 -12.62
C PHE A 22 4.50 15.14 -12.51
N GLY A 23 5.18 15.73 -13.49
CA GLY A 23 5.49 17.16 -13.54
C GLY A 23 6.46 17.61 -12.44
N ALA A 24 6.47 18.92 -12.16
CA ALA A 24 7.43 19.53 -11.23
C ALA A 24 7.26 19.07 -9.74
N ALA A 25 6.11 18.52 -9.39
CA ALA A 25 5.88 17.97 -8.04
C ALA A 25 6.40 16.55 -7.87
N GLY A 26 6.80 15.87 -8.97
CA GLY A 26 7.39 14.55 -8.95
C GLY A 26 8.87 14.57 -8.58
N GLN A 27 9.33 13.49 -7.94
CA GLN A 27 10.75 13.25 -7.75
C GLN A 27 11.38 12.69 -9.03
N PRO A 28 12.66 13.00 -9.32
CA PRO A 28 13.37 12.46 -10.46
C PRO A 28 13.42 10.92 -10.44
N LEU A 29 13.17 10.30 -11.58
CA LEU A 29 13.22 8.86 -11.75
C LEU A 29 14.44 8.41 -12.58
N THR A 30 15.00 9.30 -13.37
CA THR A 30 16.16 9.02 -14.23
C THR A 30 17.43 8.96 -13.40
N ILE A 31 17.95 7.74 -13.20
CA ILE A 31 19.26 7.50 -12.59
C ILE A 31 20.03 6.45 -13.41
N PRO A 32 21.38 6.45 -13.37
CA PRO A 32 22.17 5.43 -14.04
C PRO A 32 21.80 4.01 -13.62
N GLY A 33 21.64 3.11 -14.58
CA GLY A 33 21.32 1.71 -14.33
C GLY A 33 19.83 1.39 -14.09
N ARG A 34 18.95 2.40 -13.98
CA ARG A 34 17.51 2.16 -13.84
C ARG A 34 16.87 1.78 -15.16
N VAL A 35 16.00 0.77 -15.12
CA VAL A 35 15.24 0.25 -16.27
C VAL A 35 13.77 0.24 -15.95
N LEU A 36 12.94 0.78 -16.83
CA LEU A 36 11.49 0.62 -16.78
C LEU A 36 11.10 -0.75 -17.34
N ILE A 37 10.66 -1.62 -16.45
CA ILE A 37 10.28 -3.02 -16.76
C ILE A 37 8.85 -3.09 -17.29
N GLY A 38 7.91 -2.41 -16.60
CA GLY A 38 6.49 -2.45 -16.96
C GLY A 38 5.70 -1.30 -16.38
N GLU A 39 4.50 -1.11 -16.91
CA GLU A 39 3.54 -0.13 -16.45
C GLU A 39 2.11 -0.62 -16.64
N GLY A 40 1.19 -0.19 -15.78
CA GLY A 40 -0.21 -0.57 -15.88
C GLY A 40 -1.08 0.11 -14.82
N VAL A 41 -2.39 -0.02 -15.02
CA VAL A 41 -3.38 0.46 -14.06
C VAL A 41 -3.79 -0.68 -13.15
N LEU A 42 -3.56 -0.54 -11.86
CA LEU A 42 -4.03 -1.49 -10.85
C LEU A 42 -5.05 -0.81 -9.94
N THR A 43 -6.02 -1.56 -9.44
CA THR A 43 -6.94 -1.10 -8.41
C THR A 43 -6.29 -1.25 -7.04
N LYS A 44 -5.94 -0.13 -6.41
CA LYS A 44 -5.39 -0.12 -5.04
C LYS A 44 -6.53 -0.08 -4.04
N LEU A 45 -6.51 -0.98 -3.04
CA LEU A 45 -7.42 -0.93 -1.92
C LEU A 45 -7.01 0.22 -0.99
N CYS A 46 -7.83 1.28 -0.97
CA CYS A 46 -7.63 2.43 -0.11
C CYS A 46 -8.57 2.36 1.09
N ARG A 47 -8.34 3.17 2.10
CA ARG A 47 -9.10 3.18 3.35
C ARG A 47 -10.62 3.24 3.15
N LYS A 48 -11.12 4.15 2.31
CA LYS A 48 -12.55 4.33 2.09
C LYS A 48 -13.11 3.45 0.97
N LYS A 49 -12.44 3.40 -0.19
CA LYS A 49 -12.87 2.62 -1.36
C LYS A 49 -11.69 2.24 -2.25
N PRO A 50 -11.80 1.16 -3.03
CA PRO A 50 -10.81 0.85 -4.06
C PRO A 50 -10.70 1.99 -5.07
N LYS A 51 -9.46 2.30 -5.51
CA LYS A 51 -9.18 3.36 -6.49
C LYS A 51 -8.18 2.88 -7.54
N ALA A 52 -8.45 3.19 -8.80
CA ALA A 52 -7.48 2.97 -9.88
C ALA A 52 -6.25 3.86 -9.68
N ARG A 53 -5.06 3.27 -9.85
CA ARG A 53 -3.77 3.94 -9.76
C ARG A 53 -2.90 3.51 -10.92
N GLN A 54 -2.10 4.42 -11.45
CA GLN A 54 -1.06 4.07 -12.41
C GLN A 54 0.16 3.57 -11.66
N PHE A 55 0.66 2.41 -12.06
CA PHE A 55 1.87 1.79 -11.52
C PHE A 55 2.96 1.70 -12.58
N PHE A 56 4.20 1.87 -12.15
CA PHE A 56 5.40 1.74 -12.95
C PHE A 56 6.41 0.89 -12.20
N LEU A 57 6.79 -0.24 -12.77
CA LEU A 57 7.80 -1.11 -12.21
C LEU A 57 9.16 -0.82 -12.85
N PHE A 58 10.12 -0.49 -12.04
CA PHE A 58 11.52 -0.40 -12.42
C PHE A 58 12.31 -1.58 -11.84
N ASN A 59 13.54 -1.74 -12.26
CA ASN A 59 14.40 -2.80 -11.72
C ASN A 59 14.77 -2.62 -10.24
N ASP A 60 14.61 -1.42 -9.67
CA ASP A 60 15.01 -1.05 -8.30
C ASP A 60 13.88 -0.45 -7.44
N ILE A 61 12.86 0.12 -8.09
CA ILE A 61 11.71 0.75 -7.40
C ILE A 61 10.39 0.38 -8.06
N LEU A 62 9.32 0.45 -7.26
CA LEU A 62 7.94 0.49 -7.73
C LEU A 62 7.39 1.90 -7.49
N VAL A 63 6.87 2.53 -8.54
CA VAL A 63 6.28 3.88 -8.46
C VAL A 63 4.79 3.79 -8.74
N TYR A 64 3.98 4.54 -7.99
CA TYR A 64 2.56 4.71 -8.33
C TYR A 64 2.08 6.12 -8.07
N GLY A 65 0.98 6.49 -8.73
CA GLY A 65 0.34 7.79 -8.55
C GLY A 65 -1.13 7.79 -8.90
N ASN A 66 -1.81 8.87 -8.53
CA ASN A 66 -3.19 9.10 -8.90
C ASN A 66 -3.28 9.48 -10.37
N ILE A 67 -4.26 8.96 -11.06
CA ILE A 67 -4.53 9.27 -12.46
C ILE A 67 -5.35 10.57 -12.50
N VAL A 68 -4.77 11.64 -13.03
CA VAL A 68 -5.45 12.91 -13.30
C VAL A 68 -5.95 12.92 -14.74
N ILE A 69 -5.05 12.61 -15.70
CA ILE A 69 -5.38 12.40 -17.12
C ILE A 69 -4.67 11.13 -17.54
N GLN A 70 -5.43 10.13 -17.97
CA GLN A 70 -4.88 8.83 -18.34
C GLN A 70 -3.74 8.96 -19.36
N LYS A 71 -2.62 8.29 -19.09
CA LYS A 71 -1.40 8.30 -19.90
C LYS A 71 -0.74 9.67 -20.12
N LYS A 72 -1.20 10.74 -19.45
CA LYS A 72 -0.68 12.09 -19.65
C LYS A 72 -0.29 12.81 -18.37
N LYS A 73 -1.07 12.66 -17.29
CA LYS A 73 -0.83 13.40 -16.06
C LYS A 73 -1.20 12.58 -14.83
N TYR A 74 -0.25 12.50 -13.92
CA TYR A 74 -0.40 11.86 -12.61
C TYR A 74 -0.04 12.84 -11.51
N ASN A 75 -0.50 12.59 -10.29
CA ASN A 75 -0.09 13.34 -9.11
C ASN A 75 0.13 12.39 -7.92
N LYS A 76 0.59 12.93 -6.79
CA LYS A 76 0.89 12.16 -5.57
C LYS A 76 1.76 10.95 -5.88
N GLN A 77 2.96 11.21 -6.40
CA GLN A 77 3.96 10.19 -6.67
C GLN A 77 4.38 9.48 -5.38
N HIS A 78 4.29 8.16 -5.39
CA HIS A 78 4.81 7.31 -4.32
C HIS A 78 5.90 6.42 -4.89
N ILE A 79 7.06 6.41 -4.24
CA ILE A 79 8.23 5.60 -4.63
C ILE A 79 8.48 4.57 -3.55
N ILE A 80 8.53 3.30 -3.93
CA ILE A 80 8.74 2.15 -3.05
C ILE A 80 10.02 1.44 -3.48
N PRO A 81 11.11 1.45 -2.68
CA PRO A 81 12.30 0.66 -2.93
C PRO A 81 11.99 -0.84 -2.92
N LEU A 82 12.32 -1.56 -4.00
CA LEU A 82 12.00 -2.99 -4.14
C LEU A 82 12.80 -3.88 -3.20
N GLU A 83 13.95 -3.44 -2.70
CA GLU A 83 14.74 -4.21 -1.72
C GLU A 83 13.98 -4.51 -0.41
N ASN A 84 12.94 -3.73 -0.10
CA ASN A 84 12.12 -3.86 1.09
C ASN A 84 10.72 -4.41 0.79
N VAL A 85 10.47 -4.86 -0.43
CA VAL A 85 9.16 -5.34 -0.86
C VAL A 85 9.06 -6.85 -0.72
N THR A 86 7.97 -7.31 -0.12
CA THR A 86 7.51 -8.70 -0.19
C THR A 86 6.09 -8.71 -0.74
N ILE A 87 5.76 -9.66 -1.59
CA ILE A 87 4.42 -9.78 -2.16
C ILE A 87 3.81 -11.14 -1.86
N ASP A 88 2.52 -11.15 -1.50
CA ASP A 88 1.73 -12.35 -1.26
C ASP A 88 0.45 -12.34 -2.09
N SER A 89 0.14 -13.46 -2.72
CA SER A 89 -1.15 -13.62 -3.42
C SER A 89 -2.31 -13.59 -2.43
N ILE A 90 -3.40 -12.93 -2.81
CA ILE A 90 -4.66 -12.95 -2.06
C ILE A 90 -5.65 -13.84 -2.82
N GLN A 91 -6.46 -14.59 -2.07
CA GLN A 91 -7.59 -15.31 -2.64
C GLN A 91 -8.65 -14.34 -3.13
N ASP A 92 -9.33 -14.72 -4.21
CA ASP A 92 -10.41 -13.92 -4.76
C ASP A 92 -11.63 -13.95 -3.82
N GLU A 93 -12.19 -12.78 -3.51
CA GLU A 93 -13.32 -12.62 -2.62
C GLU A 93 -14.28 -11.56 -3.17
N GLY A 94 -15.54 -11.93 -3.36
CA GLY A 94 -16.57 -11.03 -3.91
C GLY A 94 -16.19 -10.43 -5.26
N ASP A 95 -16.29 -9.11 -5.36
CA ASP A 95 -15.98 -8.36 -6.58
C ASP A 95 -14.47 -8.08 -6.75
N LEU A 96 -13.66 -8.29 -5.71
CA LEU A 96 -12.22 -8.05 -5.72
C LEU A 96 -11.49 -9.35 -6.10
N ARG A 97 -11.03 -9.42 -7.33
CA ARG A 97 -10.34 -10.56 -7.92
C ARG A 97 -8.94 -10.22 -8.37
N ASN A 98 -8.13 -11.26 -8.54
CA ASN A 98 -6.75 -11.13 -9.04
C ASN A 98 -5.88 -10.23 -8.16
N GLY A 99 -6.02 -10.33 -6.83
CA GLY A 99 -5.33 -9.48 -5.85
C GLY A 99 -4.03 -10.06 -5.33
N TRP A 100 -3.14 -9.15 -4.90
CA TRP A 100 -1.97 -9.48 -4.09
C TRP A 100 -1.65 -8.34 -3.11
N LEU A 101 -0.95 -8.68 -2.03
CA LEU A 101 -0.41 -7.72 -1.07
C LEU A 101 0.96 -7.24 -1.55
N ILE A 102 1.20 -5.94 -1.42
CA ILE A 102 2.52 -5.33 -1.46
C ILE A 102 2.84 -4.96 -0.02
N LYS A 103 3.83 -5.64 0.58
CA LYS A 103 4.23 -5.47 1.97
C LYS A 103 5.58 -4.78 2.05
N THR A 104 5.66 -3.72 2.84
CA THR A 104 6.89 -2.97 3.11
C THR A 104 6.97 -2.62 4.59
N PRO A 105 8.15 -2.29 5.13
CA PRO A 105 8.27 -1.83 6.51
C PRO A 105 7.46 -0.57 6.82
N THR A 106 7.28 0.31 5.83
CA THR A 106 6.61 1.60 6.02
C THR A 106 5.10 1.51 5.79
N LYS A 107 4.65 0.80 4.76
CA LYS A 107 3.22 0.73 4.38
C LYS A 107 2.92 -0.53 3.57
N SER A 108 1.92 -1.28 3.99
CA SER A 108 1.43 -2.46 3.25
C SER A 108 0.01 -2.25 2.75
N PHE A 109 -0.29 -2.71 1.53
CA PHE A 109 -1.61 -2.54 0.92
C PHE A 109 -1.89 -3.61 -0.14
N ALA A 110 -3.17 -3.82 -0.44
CA ALA A 110 -3.61 -4.70 -1.51
C ALA A 110 -3.77 -3.96 -2.83
N VAL A 111 -3.44 -4.65 -3.92
CA VAL A 111 -3.72 -4.23 -5.29
C VAL A 111 -4.37 -5.37 -6.07
N TYR A 112 -5.14 -5.02 -7.10
CA TYR A 112 -5.91 -5.95 -7.91
C TYR A 112 -5.70 -5.64 -9.38
N ALA A 113 -5.42 -6.66 -10.17
CA ALA A 113 -5.31 -6.59 -11.62
C ALA A 113 -6.66 -6.86 -12.29
N ALA A 114 -6.80 -6.48 -13.55
CA ALA A 114 -8.00 -6.75 -14.33
C ALA A 114 -8.16 -8.25 -14.66
N THR A 115 -7.05 -8.97 -14.84
CA THR A 115 -7.04 -10.40 -15.21
C THR A 115 -6.05 -11.20 -14.36
N ALA A 116 -6.26 -12.52 -14.31
CA ALA A 116 -5.34 -13.43 -13.63
C ALA A 116 -3.96 -13.48 -14.32
N THR A 117 -3.92 -13.32 -15.64
CA THR A 117 -2.66 -13.25 -16.40
C THR A 117 -1.87 -12.02 -16.00
N GLU A 118 -2.52 -10.84 -15.96
CA GLU A 118 -1.88 -9.59 -15.54
C GLU A 118 -1.34 -9.70 -14.11
N LYS A 119 -2.14 -10.27 -13.16
CA LYS A 119 -1.66 -10.56 -11.80
C LYS A 119 -0.38 -11.38 -11.81
N SER A 120 -0.38 -12.49 -12.56
CA SER A 120 0.77 -13.40 -12.63
C SER A 120 2.01 -12.71 -13.19
N GLU A 121 1.86 -11.90 -14.24
CA GLU A 121 2.94 -11.14 -14.85
C GLU A 121 3.52 -10.10 -13.87
N TRP A 122 2.66 -9.30 -13.23
CA TRP A 122 3.10 -8.33 -12.21
C TRP A 122 3.88 -9.00 -11.08
N MET A 123 3.32 -10.05 -10.49
CA MET A 123 3.94 -10.76 -9.37
C MET A 123 5.28 -11.39 -9.79
N SER A 124 5.35 -12.00 -10.96
CA SER A 124 6.59 -12.60 -11.51
C SER A 124 7.67 -11.55 -11.70
N HIS A 125 7.34 -10.42 -12.34
CA HIS A 125 8.31 -9.35 -12.59
C HIS A 125 8.77 -8.67 -11.30
N ILE A 126 7.89 -8.39 -10.35
CA ILE A 126 8.27 -7.82 -9.05
C ILE A 126 9.20 -8.77 -8.30
N ASN A 127 8.83 -10.06 -8.18
CA ASN A 127 9.65 -11.05 -7.49
C ASN A 127 11.04 -11.18 -8.14
N LYS A 128 11.10 -11.18 -9.47
CA LYS A 128 12.38 -11.23 -10.18
C LYS A 128 13.24 -10.01 -9.87
N CYS A 129 12.69 -8.79 -9.92
CA CYS A 129 13.42 -7.58 -9.60
C CYS A 129 13.94 -7.59 -8.15
N VAL A 130 13.09 -8.00 -7.19
CA VAL A 130 13.48 -8.14 -5.77
C VAL A 130 14.62 -9.15 -5.62
N SER A 131 14.48 -10.35 -6.21
CA SER A 131 15.51 -11.38 -6.15
C SER A 131 16.85 -10.91 -6.74
N ASP A 132 16.81 -10.26 -7.90
CA ASP A 132 18.02 -9.72 -8.56
C ASP A 132 18.72 -8.64 -7.70
N LEU A 133 17.93 -7.78 -7.03
CA LEU A 133 18.46 -6.75 -6.12
C LEU A 133 19.10 -7.35 -4.87
N LEU A 134 18.42 -8.27 -4.21
CA LEU A 134 18.93 -8.94 -3.00
C LEU A 134 20.19 -9.75 -3.28
N SER A 135 20.23 -10.45 -4.42
CA SER A 135 21.41 -11.20 -4.86
C SER A 135 22.63 -10.29 -5.11
N LYS A 136 22.41 -9.08 -5.68
CA LYS A 136 23.48 -8.11 -5.95
C LYS A 136 23.97 -7.41 -4.68
N SER A 137 23.07 -7.15 -3.73
CA SER A 137 23.39 -6.42 -2.50
C SER A 137 23.86 -7.30 -1.34
N GLY A 138 23.69 -8.63 -1.44
CA GLY A 138 23.96 -9.57 -0.34
C GLY A 138 23.02 -9.39 0.86
N LYS A 139 21.95 -8.62 0.73
CA LYS A 139 20.97 -8.37 1.78
C LYS A 139 19.95 -9.51 1.87
N THR A 140 19.46 -9.76 3.08
CA THR A 140 18.32 -10.64 3.31
C THR A 140 17.02 -9.86 3.24
N PRO A 141 15.90 -10.46 2.77
CA PRO A 141 14.58 -9.82 2.78
C PRO A 141 14.22 -9.33 4.19
N SER A 142 13.59 -8.16 4.28
CA SER A 142 13.05 -7.68 5.55
C SER A 142 11.87 -8.55 5.99
N ASN A 143 11.91 -9.06 7.21
CA ASN A 143 10.80 -9.78 7.83
C ASN A 143 9.83 -8.83 8.54
N GLU A 144 10.16 -7.55 8.64
CA GLU A 144 9.35 -6.54 9.30
C GLU A 144 8.48 -5.80 8.28
N HIS A 145 7.16 -5.91 8.43
CA HIS A 145 6.21 -5.25 7.54
C HIS A 145 5.18 -4.46 8.34
N ALA A 146 4.81 -3.30 7.81
CA ALA A 146 3.66 -2.56 8.31
C ALA A 146 2.37 -3.39 8.11
N ALA A 147 1.43 -3.25 9.03
CA ALA A 147 0.14 -3.92 8.90
C ALA A 147 -0.64 -3.41 7.68
N VAL A 148 -1.37 -4.33 7.03
CA VAL A 148 -2.37 -3.96 6.03
C VAL A 148 -3.59 -3.41 6.77
N TRP A 149 -4.04 -2.23 6.39
CA TRP A 149 -5.19 -1.62 7.04
C TRP A 149 -6.50 -2.26 6.61
N VAL A 150 -7.35 -2.50 7.60
CA VAL A 150 -8.73 -2.93 7.34
C VAL A 150 -9.49 -1.74 6.73
N PRO A 151 -10.19 -1.91 5.60
CA PRO A 151 -10.99 -0.84 5.01
C PRO A 151 -12.09 -0.33 5.93
N ASP A 152 -12.42 0.96 5.85
CA ASP A 152 -13.49 1.57 6.66
C ASP A 152 -14.86 0.90 6.43
N SER A 153 -15.09 0.35 5.23
CA SER A 153 -16.32 -0.37 4.87
C SER A 153 -16.48 -1.71 5.59
N GLU A 154 -15.40 -2.33 6.02
CA GLU A 154 -15.41 -3.62 6.72
C GLU A 154 -15.62 -3.47 8.24
N ALA A 155 -15.62 -2.23 8.76
CA ALA A 155 -15.77 -1.98 10.19
C ALA A 155 -16.94 -1.02 10.48
N THR A 156 -18.06 -1.55 10.92
CA THR A 156 -19.23 -0.77 11.39
C THR A 156 -19.11 -0.37 12.85
N VAL A 157 -18.35 -1.13 13.64
CA VAL A 157 -18.05 -0.91 15.04
C VAL A 157 -16.55 -0.97 15.30
N CYS A 158 -16.10 -0.37 16.39
CA CYS A 158 -14.71 -0.43 16.81
C CYS A 158 -14.24 -1.89 16.98
N MET A 159 -13.19 -2.28 16.27
CA MET A 159 -12.66 -3.65 16.29
C MET A 159 -11.97 -4.02 17.62
N ARG A 160 -11.75 -3.05 18.53
CA ARG A 160 -11.20 -3.30 19.86
C ARG A 160 -12.26 -3.48 20.91
N CYS A 161 -13.08 -2.47 21.20
CA CYS A 161 -14.09 -2.57 22.23
C CYS A 161 -15.37 -3.25 21.74
N GLN A 162 -15.60 -3.37 20.44
CA GLN A 162 -16.80 -3.93 19.78
C GLN A 162 -18.14 -3.29 20.25
N LYS A 163 -18.06 -2.14 20.87
CA LYS A 163 -19.20 -1.38 21.43
C LYS A 163 -19.46 -0.08 20.67
N ALA A 164 -18.41 0.66 20.37
CA ALA A 164 -18.51 1.96 19.76
C ALA A 164 -18.85 1.84 18.27
N LYS A 165 -20.06 2.28 17.88
CA LYS A 165 -20.48 2.42 16.49
C LYS A 165 -19.83 3.67 15.88
N PHE A 166 -19.39 3.56 14.63
CA PHE A 166 -18.81 4.68 13.90
C PHE A 166 -19.89 5.57 13.29
N THR A 167 -19.72 6.87 13.48
CA THR A 167 -20.61 7.92 13.01
C THR A 167 -19.76 9.12 12.55
N PRO A 168 -20.34 10.19 11.95
CA PRO A 168 -19.60 11.41 11.63
C PRO A 168 -18.93 12.05 12.85
N VAL A 169 -19.49 11.89 14.06
CA VAL A 169 -18.92 12.38 15.31
C VAL A 169 -17.90 11.41 15.89
N ASN A 170 -18.25 10.13 15.95
CA ASN A 170 -17.35 9.06 16.42
C ASN A 170 -16.55 8.50 15.24
N ARG A 171 -15.45 9.18 14.92
CA ARG A 171 -14.63 8.90 13.72
C ARG A 171 -13.89 7.58 13.81
N ARG A 172 -13.64 6.98 12.63
CA ARG A 172 -12.75 5.83 12.47
C ARG A 172 -11.30 6.27 12.54
N HIS A 173 -10.49 5.54 13.31
CA HIS A 173 -9.04 5.66 13.34
C HIS A 173 -8.42 4.32 13.02
N HIS A 174 -7.18 4.30 12.48
CA HIS A 174 -6.44 3.07 12.24
C HIS A 174 -5.27 2.94 13.22
N CYS A 175 -5.14 1.78 13.82
CA CYS A 175 -3.94 1.42 14.57
C CYS A 175 -2.80 1.14 13.58
N ARG A 176 -1.69 1.85 13.70
CA ARG A 176 -0.51 1.69 12.81
C ARG A 176 0.20 0.35 13.00
N LYS A 177 0.07 -0.29 14.17
CA LYS A 177 0.72 -1.58 14.46
C LYS A 177 -0.06 -2.78 13.93
N CYS A 178 -1.40 -2.84 14.15
CA CYS A 178 -2.20 -4.00 13.74
C CYS A 178 -3.17 -3.74 12.57
N GLY A 179 -3.33 -2.49 12.10
CA GLY A 179 -4.21 -2.16 10.98
C GLY A 179 -5.70 -2.09 11.31
N PHE A 180 -6.12 -2.33 12.56
CA PHE A 180 -7.53 -2.33 12.97
C PHE A 180 -8.16 -0.95 12.91
N VAL A 181 -9.45 -0.92 12.55
CA VAL A 181 -10.30 0.27 12.66
C VAL A 181 -10.81 0.38 14.10
N VAL A 182 -10.45 1.46 14.77
CA VAL A 182 -10.67 1.66 16.21
C VAL A 182 -11.28 3.03 16.50
N CYS A 183 -12.02 3.16 17.61
CA CYS A 183 -12.55 4.43 18.07
C CYS A 183 -11.45 5.27 18.77
N GLY A 184 -11.72 6.58 18.97
CA GLY A 184 -10.84 7.50 19.68
C GLY A 184 -10.36 6.96 21.02
N PRO A 185 -11.27 6.64 21.97
CA PRO A 185 -10.91 6.12 23.29
C PRO A 185 -10.02 4.88 23.30
N CYS A 186 -10.17 3.97 22.31
CA CYS A 186 -9.33 2.78 22.20
C CYS A 186 -8.00 3.02 21.50
N SER A 187 -7.66 4.26 21.13
CA SER A 187 -6.45 4.58 20.36
C SER A 187 -5.91 5.97 20.65
N GLU A 188 -5.98 6.42 21.88
CA GLU A 188 -5.42 7.71 22.32
C GLU A 188 -3.90 7.69 22.38
N LYS A 189 -3.35 6.53 22.69
CA LYS A 189 -1.92 6.33 22.85
C LYS A 189 -1.17 6.38 21.52
N ARG A 190 0.07 6.87 21.60
CA ARG A 190 1.00 6.92 20.47
C ARG A 190 2.28 6.19 20.82
N PHE A 191 2.91 5.54 19.83
CA PHE A 191 4.15 4.80 20.01
C PHE A 191 5.07 5.04 18.82
N LEU A 192 6.38 5.06 19.07
CA LEU A 192 7.36 5.20 18.00
C LEU A 192 7.54 3.86 17.29
N LEU A 193 7.21 3.83 16.01
CA LEU A 193 7.48 2.70 15.11
C LEU A 193 8.53 3.16 14.08
N PRO A 194 9.84 2.96 14.34
CA PRO A 194 10.91 3.58 13.55
C PRO A 194 10.88 3.22 12.07
N SER A 195 10.40 2.02 11.73
CA SER A 195 10.25 1.57 10.34
C SER A 195 9.15 2.33 9.57
N GLN A 196 8.17 2.93 10.28
CA GLN A 196 7.02 3.60 9.66
C GLN A 196 7.11 5.13 9.74
N SER A 197 7.63 5.68 10.85
CA SER A 197 7.64 7.11 11.08
C SER A 197 8.74 7.52 12.07
N SER A 198 9.32 8.70 11.86
CA SER A 198 10.24 9.34 12.81
C SER A 198 9.53 9.96 14.03
N LYS A 199 8.19 10.05 13.99
CA LYS A 199 7.36 10.58 15.10
C LYS A 199 6.46 9.47 15.65
N PRO A 200 6.07 9.53 16.96
CA PRO A 200 5.11 8.59 17.52
C PRO A 200 3.78 8.60 16.76
N VAL A 201 3.33 7.42 16.32
CA VAL A 201 2.09 7.21 15.55
C VAL A 201 0.99 6.62 16.41
N ARG A 202 -0.27 6.83 16.00
CA ARG A 202 -1.45 6.32 16.70
C ARG A 202 -1.47 4.79 16.69
N ILE A 203 -1.63 4.20 17.86
CA ILE A 203 -1.83 2.74 18.02
C ILE A 203 -2.99 2.48 18.98
N CYS A 204 -3.58 1.29 18.94
CA CYS A 204 -4.61 0.92 19.90
C CYS A 204 -3.99 0.50 21.25
N ASP A 205 -4.81 0.58 22.32
CA ASP A 205 -4.35 0.29 23.69
C ASP A 205 -3.68 -1.07 23.81
N PHE A 206 -4.27 -2.10 23.23
CA PHE A 206 -3.69 -3.45 23.22
C PHE A 206 -2.28 -3.50 22.58
N CYS A 207 -2.10 -2.84 21.43
CA CYS A 207 -0.78 -2.78 20.80
C CYS A 207 0.21 -1.95 21.60
N TYR A 208 -0.27 -0.92 22.30
CA TYR A 208 0.57 -0.12 23.20
C TYR A 208 1.07 -0.95 24.38
N ASP A 209 0.16 -1.67 25.04
CA ASP A 209 0.51 -2.50 26.19
C ASP A 209 1.50 -3.61 25.77
N LEU A 210 1.25 -4.28 24.67
CA LEU A 210 2.14 -5.30 24.10
C LEU A 210 3.55 -4.78 23.78
N LEU A 211 3.64 -3.61 23.13
CA LEU A 211 4.93 -3.00 22.79
C LEU A 211 5.66 -2.46 24.04
N SER A 212 4.93 -2.03 25.06
CA SER A 212 5.49 -1.50 26.32
C SER A 212 6.01 -2.61 27.23
N THR A 213 5.42 -3.81 27.17
CA THR A 213 5.88 -4.98 27.95
C THR A 213 6.98 -5.77 27.25
N GLY A 214 7.25 -5.47 25.97
CA GLY A 214 8.25 -6.21 25.20
C GLY A 214 7.81 -7.62 24.77
N GLU A 215 6.55 -7.99 24.98
CA GLU A 215 6.01 -9.28 24.56
C GLU A 215 5.79 -9.29 23.03
N MET A 216 6.54 -10.16 22.34
CA MET A 216 6.41 -10.37 20.89
C MET A 216 5.25 -11.32 20.57
N THR A 217 4.01 -10.92 20.86
CA THR A 217 2.84 -11.66 20.39
C THR A 217 2.35 -11.05 19.08
N THR A 218 2.19 -11.87 18.06
CA THR A 218 1.70 -11.43 16.75
C THR A 218 0.23 -11.01 16.85
N CYS A 219 -0.05 -9.71 16.76
CA CYS A 219 -1.40 -9.19 16.57
C CYS A 219 -1.86 -9.45 15.13
N GLN A 220 -2.17 -10.69 14.78
CA GLN A 220 -2.85 -10.95 13.51
C GLN A 220 -4.37 -10.94 13.74
N PRO A 221 -5.15 -10.27 12.86
CA PRO A 221 -6.58 -10.49 12.83
C PRO A 221 -6.83 -11.92 12.37
N THR A 222 -7.35 -12.77 13.26
CA THR A 222 -8.00 -14.00 12.80
C THR A 222 -9.23 -13.54 12.02
N ARG A 223 -9.19 -13.67 10.70
CA ARG A 223 -10.40 -13.59 9.86
C ARG A 223 -11.25 -14.79 10.26
N SER A 224 -12.25 -14.56 11.09
CA SER A 224 -13.30 -15.54 11.32
C SER A 224 -14.23 -15.53 10.10
N ASP A 225 -14.39 -16.69 9.49
CA ASP A 225 -15.32 -16.97 8.41
C ASP A 225 -16.76 -16.67 8.84
N SER A 226 -17.27 -15.49 8.53
CA SER A 226 -18.71 -15.21 8.51
C SER A 226 -18.96 -13.85 7.84
N TYR A 227 -19.12 -13.89 6.52
CA TYR A 227 -19.61 -12.74 5.78
C TYR A 227 -21.05 -13.00 5.32
N SER A 228 -22.00 -12.40 6.02
CA SER A 228 -23.41 -12.32 5.61
C SER A 228 -23.68 -10.94 5.03
N GLN A 229 -24.30 -10.94 3.89
CA GLN A 229 -24.72 -9.85 3.01
C GLN A 229 -25.17 -8.55 3.70
N SER A 230 -24.75 -7.42 3.18
CA SER A 230 -25.33 -6.10 3.46
C SER A 230 -25.68 -5.36 2.17
N PRO A 231 -26.77 -4.57 2.14
CA PRO A 231 -27.37 -4.03 0.93
C PRO A 231 -26.64 -2.80 0.39
N LYS A 232 -26.69 -2.67 -0.95
CA LYS A 232 -26.16 -1.54 -1.72
C LYS A 232 -26.95 -0.27 -1.41
N SER A 233 -26.26 0.82 -1.08
CA SER A 233 -26.79 2.19 -1.07
C SER A 233 -26.18 3.00 -2.23
N PRO A 234 -26.93 3.96 -2.83
CA PRO A 234 -26.52 4.61 -4.06
C PRO A 234 -25.41 5.66 -3.86
N LEU A 235 -24.57 5.76 -4.89
CA LEU A 235 -23.43 6.65 -5.01
C LEU A 235 -23.91 8.11 -5.11
N ASN A 236 -23.49 8.97 -4.16
CA ASN A 236 -23.39 10.39 -4.38
C ASN A 236 -21.92 10.73 -4.60
N ASP A 237 -21.66 11.29 -5.76
CA ASP A 237 -20.38 11.74 -6.24
C ASP A 237 -20.03 13.05 -5.52
N VAL A 238 -19.17 12.96 -4.52
CA VAL A 238 -18.50 14.10 -3.91
C VAL A 238 -17.01 13.84 -4.09
N SER A 239 -16.34 14.78 -4.74
CA SER A 239 -14.90 14.82 -4.92
C SER A 239 -14.21 14.93 -3.55
N ASP A 240 -13.98 13.80 -2.90
CA ASP A 240 -13.17 13.70 -1.71
C ASP A 240 -11.72 13.41 -2.13
N ASP A 241 -10.89 14.43 -1.99
CA ASP A 241 -9.44 14.27 -1.93
C ASP A 241 -9.10 13.45 -0.69
N ASP A 242 -9.20 12.12 -0.83
CA ASP A 242 -8.65 11.21 0.17
C ASP A 242 -7.13 11.25 0.07
N ASP A 243 -6.56 12.16 0.81
CA ASP A 243 -5.16 12.16 1.12
C ASP A 243 -4.81 10.85 1.83
N ASP A 244 -4.07 9.97 1.14
CA ASP A 244 -3.27 8.92 1.77
C ASP A 244 -2.09 9.54 2.55
N ASP A 245 -2.17 10.86 2.80
CA ASP A 245 -1.19 11.62 3.55
C ASP A 245 -1.53 11.53 5.03
N ASP A 246 -0.86 10.62 5.70
CA ASP A 246 -0.85 10.45 7.15
C ASP A 246 0.17 11.42 7.79
N SER A 247 0.12 12.67 7.38
CA SER A 247 0.82 13.77 8.04
C SER A 247 -0.23 14.74 8.57
N SER A 248 -0.57 14.57 9.82
CA SER A 248 -1.22 15.49 10.74
C SER A 248 -2.34 14.81 11.52
N ASP A 249 -2.03 14.37 12.72
CA ASP A 249 -2.43 14.90 14.01
C ASP A 249 -1.69 14.18 15.13
#